data_8116b5310d4829db61ceeabe76a7c28b
#
_entry.id   8116b5310d4829db61ceeabe76a7c28b
#
_cell.length_a   1.000
_cell.length_b   1.000
_cell.length_c   1.000
_cell.angle_alpha   90.00
_cell.angle_beta   90.00
_cell.angle_gamma   90.00
#
_symmetry.space_group_name_H-M   'P 1'
#
loop_
_entity.id
_entity.type
_entity.pdbx_description
1 polymer ?
#
loop_
_entity_poly.entity_id
_entity_poly.type
_entity_poly.pdbx_seq_one_letter_code
_entity_poly.pdbx_strand_id
1 'polypeptide(L)'
;MTDEVNNPPHYNKGGMECIDYIRQQLGDNFRYYCEGKVHNYLHRFDYKNSMVDLKIQDLKKGKWYLNRLIEELEKDSWSLQ
;
A
#
# COMPACT_ATOMS: atom_id res chain seq x y z
N MET A 1 -2.66 -15.43 -11.44
CA MET A 1 -2.77 -15.13 -10.03
C MET A 1 -3.39 -13.75 -9.85
N THR A 2 -4.41 -13.65 -9.04
CA THR A 2 -5.06 -12.36 -8.79
C THR A 2 -4.16 -11.47 -7.95
N ASP A 3 -3.97 -10.23 -8.37
CA ASP A 3 -3.19 -9.26 -7.62
C ASP A 3 -4.11 -8.60 -6.58
N GLU A 4 -4.20 -9.20 -5.42
CA GLU A 4 -5.10 -8.75 -4.36
C GLU A 4 -4.62 -7.48 -3.67
N VAL A 5 -3.37 -7.10 -3.86
CA VAL A 5 -2.82 -5.88 -3.26
C VAL A 5 -3.04 -4.70 -4.18
N ASN A 6 -2.71 -4.85 -5.46
CA ASN A 6 -2.80 -3.74 -6.40
C ASN A 6 -4.20 -3.55 -6.98
N ASN A 7 -4.95 -4.63 -7.16
CA ASN A 7 -6.24 -4.57 -7.85
C ASN A 7 -7.21 -5.60 -7.31
N PRO A 8 -7.67 -5.45 -6.05
CA PRO A 8 -8.63 -6.39 -5.46
C PRO A 8 -9.97 -6.30 -6.20
N PRO A 9 -10.49 -7.40 -6.73
CA PRO A 9 -11.71 -7.34 -7.55
C PRO A 9 -12.92 -6.77 -6.82
N HIS A 10 -13.05 -7.02 -5.53
CA HIS A 10 -14.22 -6.57 -4.77
C HIS A 10 -14.19 -5.06 -4.43
N TYR A 11 -13.09 -4.40 -4.67
CA TYR A 11 -12.97 -2.95 -4.45
C TYR A 11 -13.02 -2.15 -5.75
N ASN A 12 -13.05 -2.81 -6.88
CA ASN A 12 -12.97 -2.15 -8.18
C ASN A 12 -14.37 -1.84 -8.70
N LYS A 13 -15.10 -0.97 -8.00
CA LYS A 13 -16.44 -0.56 -8.38
C LYS A 13 -16.42 0.84 -8.95
N GLY A 14 -17.21 1.05 -10.01
CA GLY A 14 -17.34 2.36 -10.62
C GLY A 14 -16.07 2.87 -11.25
N GLY A 15 -15.13 1.96 -11.58
CA GLY A 15 -13.88 2.34 -12.21
C GLY A 15 -12.84 2.92 -11.29
N MET A 16 -13.08 2.88 -9.97
CA MET A 16 -12.13 3.42 -8.98
C MET A 16 -11.75 2.33 -8.00
N GLU A 17 -10.46 2.11 -7.83
CA GLU A 17 -9.95 1.18 -6.83
C GLU A 17 -10.03 1.79 -5.42
N CYS A 18 -10.12 0.91 -4.41
CA CYS A 18 -10.22 1.37 -3.02
C CYS A 18 -9.07 2.28 -2.63
N ILE A 19 -7.85 1.97 -3.06
CA ILE A 19 -6.69 2.77 -2.71
C ILE A 19 -6.78 4.19 -3.28
N ASP A 20 -7.34 4.33 -4.48
CA ASP A 20 -7.52 5.65 -5.09
C ASP A 20 -8.58 6.46 -4.36
N TYR A 21 -9.65 5.80 -3.91
CA TYR A 21 -10.66 6.45 -3.08
C TYR A 21 -10.05 6.96 -1.77
N ILE A 22 -9.25 6.12 -1.11
CA ILE A 22 -8.60 6.51 0.15
C ILE A 22 -7.70 7.72 -0.07
N ARG A 23 -6.95 7.71 -1.17
CA ARG A 23 -6.07 8.83 -1.50
C ARG A 23 -6.86 10.11 -1.69
N GLN A 24 -8.00 10.07 -2.37
CA GLN A 24 -8.84 11.24 -2.54
C GLN A 24 -9.34 11.78 -1.22
N GLN A 25 -9.75 10.90 -0.32
CA GLN A 25 -10.29 11.32 0.98
C GLN A 25 -9.23 11.91 1.89
N LEU A 26 -8.02 11.34 1.88
CA LEU A 26 -6.96 11.76 2.80
C LEU A 26 -6.12 12.92 2.27
N GLY A 27 -6.09 13.12 0.95
CA GLY A 27 -5.25 14.17 0.39
C GLY A 27 -3.78 13.97 0.78
N ASP A 28 -3.13 15.01 1.27
CA ASP A 28 -1.71 14.94 1.66
C ASP A 28 -1.45 13.96 2.81
N ASN A 29 -2.48 13.63 3.58
CA ASN A 29 -2.34 12.68 4.68
C ASN A 29 -2.25 11.24 4.20
N PHE A 30 -2.46 10.99 2.91
CA PHE A 30 -2.37 9.64 2.35
C PHE A 30 -0.98 9.03 2.58
N ARG A 31 0.06 9.84 2.61
CA ARG A 31 1.42 9.33 2.88
C ARG A 31 1.51 8.69 4.26
N TYR A 32 0.80 9.20 5.25
CA TYR A 32 0.77 8.59 6.58
C TYR A 32 0.03 7.25 6.59
N TYR A 33 -1.00 7.14 5.76
CA TYR A 33 -1.69 5.86 5.58
C TYR A 33 -0.73 4.81 5.01
N CYS A 34 0.04 5.17 3.97
CA CYS A 34 1.01 4.26 3.38
C CYS A 34 2.11 3.87 4.37
N GLU A 35 2.62 4.85 5.11
CA GLU A 35 3.63 4.59 6.14
C GLU A 35 3.10 3.62 7.19
N GLY A 36 1.88 3.84 7.65
CA GLY A 36 1.25 2.95 8.62
C GLY A 36 1.11 1.53 8.09
N LYS A 37 0.76 1.38 6.80
CA LYS A 37 0.66 0.06 6.17
C LYS A 37 2.01 -0.64 6.12
N VAL A 38 3.08 0.08 5.81
CA VAL A 38 4.43 -0.50 5.83
C VAL A 38 4.77 -1.04 7.21
N HIS A 39 4.54 -0.24 8.24
CA HIS A 39 4.81 -0.67 9.62
C HIS A 39 3.94 -1.85 10.02
N ASN A 40 2.68 -1.86 9.59
CA ASN A 40 1.78 -2.96 9.88
C ASN A 40 2.33 -4.29 9.35
N TYR A 41 2.79 -4.31 8.11
CA TYR A 41 3.33 -5.55 7.52
C TYR A 41 4.68 -5.94 8.12
N LEU A 42 5.53 -4.97 8.45
CA LEU A 42 6.80 -5.25 9.12
C LEU A 42 6.58 -5.83 10.51
N HIS A 43 5.55 -5.35 11.21
CA HIS A 43 5.25 -5.85 12.54
C HIS A 43 4.70 -7.27 12.49
N ARG A 44 3.83 -7.57 11.52
CA ARG A 44 3.06 -8.82 11.53
C ARG A 44 3.70 -9.99 10.77
N PHE A 45 4.63 -9.74 9.85
CA PHE A 45 5.04 -10.79 8.89
C PHE A 45 5.61 -12.01 9.59
N ASP A 46 6.31 -11.83 10.71
CA ASP A 46 7.00 -12.92 11.40
C ASP A 46 6.08 -13.69 12.33
N TYR A 47 5.27 -12.97 13.12
CA TYR A 47 4.45 -13.67 14.12
C TYR A 47 3.11 -14.16 13.58
N LYS A 48 2.59 -13.54 12.50
CA LYS A 48 1.30 -13.94 11.93
C LYS A 48 1.40 -15.17 11.04
N ASN A 49 2.58 -15.43 10.49
CA ASN A 49 2.74 -16.46 9.48
C ASN A 49 3.79 -17.46 9.94
N SER A 50 3.42 -18.75 9.96
CA SER A 50 4.36 -19.81 10.28
C SER A 50 5.16 -20.28 9.07
N MET A 51 4.67 -20.03 7.86
CA MET A 51 5.32 -20.48 6.63
C MET A 51 6.09 -19.35 5.98
N VAL A 52 7.27 -19.67 5.47
CA VAL A 52 8.16 -18.69 4.84
C VAL A 52 7.48 -17.98 3.66
N ASP A 53 6.74 -18.73 2.85
CA ASP A 53 6.05 -18.14 1.70
C ASP A 53 5.05 -17.05 2.11
N LEU A 54 4.35 -17.24 3.22
CA LEU A 54 3.41 -16.25 3.72
C LEU A 54 4.13 -15.04 4.32
N LYS A 55 5.28 -15.28 4.94
CA LYS A 55 6.12 -14.17 5.43
C LYS A 55 6.59 -13.29 4.29
N ILE A 56 7.05 -13.93 3.21
CA ILE A 56 7.48 -13.20 2.01
C ILE A 56 6.32 -12.43 1.41
N GLN A 57 5.13 -13.02 1.36
CA GLN A 57 3.95 -12.36 0.82
C GLN A 57 3.62 -11.08 1.59
N ASP A 58 3.66 -11.14 2.92
CA ASP A 58 3.42 -9.94 3.74
C ASP A 58 4.47 -8.87 3.50
N LEU A 59 5.73 -9.26 3.36
CA LEU A 59 6.80 -8.30 3.08
C LEU A 59 6.62 -7.64 1.72
N LYS A 60 6.15 -8.40 0.71
CA LYS A 60 5.87 -7.84 -0.60
C LYS A 60 4.71 -6.84 -0.55
N LYS A 61 3.72 -7.10 0.28
CA LYS A 61 2.62 -6.14 0.49
C LYS A 61 3.15 -4.85 1.11
N GLY A 62 4.01 -4.97 2.12
CA GLY A 62 4.66 -3.80 2.71
C GLY A 62 5.49 -3.03 1.69
N LYS A 63 6.21 -3.74 0.83
CA LYS A 63 7.00 -3.13 -0.23
C LYS A 63 6.12 -2.35 -1.20
N TRP A 64 4.95 -2.86 -1.52
CA TRP A 64 4.01 -2.17 -2.40
C TRP A 64 3.60 -0.81 -1.82
N TYR A 65 3.28 -0.78 -0.52
CA TYR A 65 2.91 0.47 0.14
C TYR A 65 4.11 1.41 0.28
N LEU A 66 5.30 0.87 0.48
CA LEU A 66 6.52 1.69 0.52
C LEU A 66 6.76 2.36 -0.83
N ASN A 67 6.61 1.62 -1.92
CA ASN A 67 6.74 2.18 -3.26
C ASN A 67 5.69 3.27 -3.49
N ARG A 68 4.48 3.07 -3.02
CA ARG A 68 3.42 4.08 -3.16
C ARG A 68 3.75 5.34 -2.37
N LEU A 69 4.33 5.18 -1.18
CA LEU A 69 4.78 6.32 -0.38
C LEU A 69 5.86 7.12 -1.11
N ILE A 70 6.81 6.41 -1.71
CA ILE A 70 7.86 7.06 -2.49
C ILE A 70 7.25 7.86 -3.64
N GLU A 71 6.30 7.27 -4.36
CA GLU A 71 5.61 7.96 -5.45
C GLU A 71 4.93 9.23 -4.99
N GLU A 72 4.29 9.20 -3.84
CA GLU A 72 3.61 10.39 -3.30
C GLU A 72 4.60 11.51 -2.97
N LEU A 73 5.74 11.16 -2.41
CA LEU A 73 6.78 12.15 -2.10
C LEU A 73 7.46 12.66 -3.36
N GLU A 74 7.61 11.83 -4.37
CA GLU A 74 8.15 12.25 -5.65
C GLU A 74 7.26 13.29 -6.32
N LYS A 75 5.95 13.14 -6.21
CA LYS A 75 5.02 14.14 -6.74
C LYS A 75 5.23 15.51 -6.09
N ASP A 76 5.42 15.54 -4.78
CA ASP A 76 5.70 16.78 -4.07
C ASP A 76 7.01 17.40 -4.52
N SER A 77 8.05 16.58 -4.69
CA SER A 77 9.34 17.03 -5.16
C SER A 77 9.24 17.66 -6.55
N TRP A 78 8.45 17.05 -7.44
CA TRP A 78 8.25 17.58 -8.79
C TRP A 78 7.52 18.92 -8.76
N SER A 79 6.53 19.07 -7.87
CA SER A 79 5.76 20.31 -7.82
C SER A 79 6.53 21.46 -7.21
N LEU A 80 7.63 21.20 -6.50
CA LEU A 80 8.49 22.26 -5.94
C LEU A 80 9.53 22.79 -6.93
N GLN A 81 9.65 22.10 -8.04
CA GLN A 81 10.56 22.54 -9.11
C GLN A 81 9.82 23.41 -10.11
#